data_9847782149a9f6c4ebb2e56b2d95921a
#
_entry.id   9847782149a9f6c4ebb2e56b2d95921a
#
_cell.length_a   1.000
_cell.length_b   1.000
_cell.length_c   1.000
_cell.angle_alpha   90.00
_cell.angle_beta   90.00
_cell.angle_gamma   90.00
#
_symmetry.space_group_name_H-M   'P 1'
#
loop_
_entity.id
_entity.type
_entity.pdbx_description
1 polymer ?
#
loop_
_entity_poly.entity_id
_entity_poly.type
_entity_poly.pdbx_seq_one_letter_code
_entity_poly.pdbx_strand_id
1 'polypeptide(L)'
;MIHIRDIDHLVLRVVDIDSMLRFYCDVLGCAVERRQDEIGLVQLRAGRSIVDLVPVNGQLGRAGGAAPGKEGRNLDHFCLRIAPFDEPAIRAHLEAHGVAAGPVASRYGAEGRGPSIYVTDPEGNVVELKGPPED
;
A
#
# COMPACT_ATOMS: atom_id res chain seq x y z
N MET A 1 -4.71 24.35 19.02
CA MET A 1 -5.25 24.20 17.64
C MET A 1 -4.45 23.14 16.90
N ILE A 2 -5.13 22.26 16.16
CA ILE A 2 -4.50 21.20 15.37
C ILE A 2 -4.41 21.65 13.92
N HIS A 3 -3.20 21.55 13.34
CA HIS A 3 -2.97 21.88 11.94
C HIS A 3 -2.42 20.64 11.22
N ILE A 4 -3.27 19.98 10.46
CA ILE A 4 -2.88 18.77 9.72
C ILE A 4 -2.09 19.17 8.48
N ARG A 5 -0.91 18.55 8.29
CA ARG A 5 -0.10 18.72 7.09
C ARG A 5 -0.32 17.60 6.08
N ASP A 6 -0.11 16.37 6.53
CA ASP A 6 -0.06 15.20 5.68
C ASP A 6 -0.59 13.99 6.42
N ILE A 7 -0.77 12.90 5.70
CA ILE A 7 -0.84 11.57 6.32
C ILE A 7 0.61 11.08 6.44
N ASP A 8 1.06 10.85 7.68
CA ASP A 8 2.45 10.44 7.96
C ASP A 8 2.66 8.97 7.58
N HIS A 9 1.84 8.09 8.12
CA HIS A 9 1.94 6.66 7.85
C HIS A 9 0.59 5.98 8.03
N LEU A 10 0.48 4.78 7.49
CA LEU A 10 -0.64 3.90 7.76
C LEU A 10 -0.10 2.53 8.18
N VAL A 11 -0.94 1.74 8.84
CA VAL A 11 -0.54 0.44 9.38
C VAL A 11 -1.48 -0.63 8.84
N LEU A 12 -0.89 -1.67 8.26
CA LEU A 12 -1.63 -2.85 7.80
C LEU A 12 -1.31 -4.01 8.73
N ARG A 13 -2.34 -4.65 9.26
CA ARG A 13 -2.19 -5.92 9.96
C ARG A 13 -2.10 -7.02 8.91
N VAL A 14 -1.12 -7.91 9.03
CA VAL A 14 -0.81 -8.89 8.00
C VAL A 14 -0.63 -10.29 8.59
N VAL A 15 -0.80 -11.31 7.77
CA VAL A 15 -0.62 -12.72 8.18
C VAL A 15 0.75 -13.23 7.73
N ASP A 16 1.09 -13.03 6.45
CA ASP A 16 2.35 -13.52 5.86
C ASP A 16 3.24 -12.34 5.50
N ILE A 17 4.15 -12.01 6.43
CA ILE A 17 5.06 -10.86 6.25
C ILE A 17 5.93 -11.00 5.00
N ASP A 18 6.39 -12.21 4.68
CA ASP A 18 7.32 -12.39 3.57
C ASP A 18 6.66 -12.12 2.21
N SER A 19 5.43 -12.61 2.01
CA SER A 19 4.71 -12.32 0.76
C SER A 19 4.35 -10.84 0.64
N MET A 20 4.03 -10.21 1.76
CA MET A 20 3.71 -8.78 1.79
C MET A 20 4.94 -7.92 1.50
N LEU A 21 6.10 -8.31 2.02
CA LEU A 21 7.36 -7.61 1.71
C LEU A 21 7.71 -7.73 0.22
N ARG A 22 7.52 -8.91 -0.37
CA ARG A 22 7.75 -9.06 -1.81
C ARG A 22 6.84 -8.15 -2.62
N PHE A 23 5.57 -8.06 -2.24
CA PHE A 23 4.63 -7.19 -2.96
C PHE A 23 5.01 -5.70 -2.79
N TYR A 24 5.12 -5.22 -1.58
CA TYR A 24 5.35 -3.79 -1.35
C TYR A 24 6.75 -3.33 -1.78
N CYS A 25 7.76 -4.18 -1.64
CA CYS A 25 9.12 -3.81 -2.03
C CYS A 25 9.42 -4.12 -3.50
N ASP A 26 9.18 -5.36 -3.96
CA ASP A 26 9.56 -5.76 -5.31
C ASP A 26 8.57 -5.25 -6.36
N VAL A 27 7.27 -5.25 -6.06
CA VAL A 27 6.26 -4.79 -7.01
C VAL A 27 6.07 -3.29 -6.93
N LEU A 28 5.80 -2.75 -5.74
CA LEU A 28 5.49 -1.33 -5.58
C LEU A 28 6.70 -0.42 -5.36
N GLY A 29 7.87 -0.98 -5.11
CA GLY A 29 9.10 -0.19 -4.99
C GLY A 29 9.33 0.46 -3.64
N CYS A 30 8.63 0.01 -2.59
CA CYS A 30 8.94 0.45 -1.24
C CYS A 30 10.28 -0.12 -0.79
N ALA A 31 10.91 0.52 0.19
CA ALA A 31 12.15 0.04 0.79
C ALA A 31 11.96 -0.20 2.29
N VAL A 32 12.56 -1.25 2.82
CA VAL A 32 12.52 -1.47 4.26
C VAL A 32 13.30 -0.34 4.94
N GLU A 33 12.58 0.47 5.70
CA GLU A 33 13.17 1.57 6.46
C GLU A 33 13.71 1.08 7.81
N ARG A 34 12.90 0.25 8.50
CA ARG A 34 13.22 -0.20 9.85
C ARG A 34 12.48 -1.50 10.17
N ARG A 35 13.11 -2.39 10.92
CA ARG A 35 12.48 -3.61 11.45
C ARG A 35 12.67 -3.66 12.95
N GLN A 36 11.61 -4.02 13.65
CA GLN A 36 11.62 -4.33 15.08
C GLN A 36 10.89 -5.67 15.27
N ASP A 37 11.59 -6.76 14.96
CA ASP A 37 10.98 -8.09 14.92
C ASP A 37 10.46 -8.52 16.31
N GLU A 38 11.09 -8.05 17.38
CA GLU A 38 10.69 -8.38 18.76
C GLU A 38 9.27 -7.88 19.11
N ILE A 39 8.81 -6.81 18.47
CA ILE A 39 7.43 -6.31 18.68
C ILE A 39 6.52 -6.56 17.47
N GLY A 40 7.07 -7.15 16.40
CA GLY A 40 6.32 -7.43 15.18
C GLY A 40 5.98 -6.17 14.41
N LEU A 41 7.01 -5.43 13.97
CA LEU A 41 6.84 -4.20 13.21
C LEU A 41 7.87 -4.14 12.09
N VAL A 42 7.40 -3.96 10.86
CA VAL A 42 8.26 -3.68 9.71
C VAL A 42 7.75 -2.40 9.07
N GLN A 43 8.63 -1.42 8.94
CA GLN A 43 8.28 -0.10 8.40
C GLN A 43 8.88 0.07 7.02
N LEU A 44 8.03 0.38 6.04
CA LEU A 44 8.42 0.51 4.64
C LEU A 44 8.33 1.95 4.19
N ARG A 45 9.40 2.44 3.57
CA ARG A 45 9.42 3.77 2.98
C ARG A 45 8.62 3.76 1.67
N ALA A 46 7.61 4.62 1.58
CA ALA A 46 6.78 4.81 0.39
C ALA A 46 6.77 6.32 0.08
N GLY A 47 7.77 6.78 -0.69
CA GLY A 47 7.93 8.22 -0.92
C GLY A 47 8.19 8.97 0.37
N ARG A 48 7.33 9.93 0.71
CA ARG A 48 7.44 10.72 1.95
C ARG A 48 6.70 10.08 3.12
N SER A 49 6.00 8.98 2.90
CA SER A 49 5.19 8.31 3.92
C SER A 49 5.78 6.96 4.28
N ILE A 50 5.25 6.36 5.31
CA ILE A 50 5.61 5.01 5.74
C ILE A 50 4.37 4.12 5.66
N VAL A 51 4.56 2.91 5.15
CA VAL A 51 3.58 1.83 5.27
C VAL A 51 4.14 0.84 6.29
N ASP A 52 3.46 0.72 7.42
CA ASP A 52 3.84 -0.23 8.47
C ASP A 52 3.13 -1.55 8.26
N LEU A 53 3.85 -2.65 8.42
CA LEU A 53 3.28 -3.99 8.42
C LEU A 53 3.44 -4.58 9.82
N VAL A 54 2.31 -5.03 10.41
CA VAL A 54 2.32 -5.64 11.74
C VAL A 54 1.69 -7.03 11.66
N PRO A 55 2.50 -8.11 11.77
CA PRO A 55 1.96 -9.46 11.78
C PRO A 55 0.95 -9.65 12.91
N VAL A 56 -0.19 -10.25 12.59
CA VAL A 56 -1.29 -10.40 13.55
C VAL A 56 -0.91 -11.27 14.75
N ASN A 57 0.09 -12.15 14.61
CA ASN A 57 0.58 -12.98 15.70
C ASN A 57 1.73 -12.36 16.48
N GLY A 58 2.17 -11.16 16.11
CA GLY A 58 3.21 -10.41 16.84
C GLY A 58 2.61 -9.60 17.98
N GLN A 59 3.48 -9.02 18.80
CA GLN A 59 3.07 -8.26 19.97
C GLN A 59 2.07 -7.14 19.60
N LEU A 60 2.42 -6.30 18.62
CA LEU A 60 1.56 -5.20 18.19
C LEU A 60 0.31 -5.70 17.48
N GLY A 61 0.47 -6.67 16.59
CA GLY A 61 -0.63 -7.15 15.76
C GLY A 61 -1.75 -7.83 16.54
N ARG A 62 -1.41 -8.49 17.65
CA ARG A 62 -2.40 -9.21 18.48
C ARG A 62 -3.46 -8.28 19.08
N ALA A 63 -3.14 -7.02 19.27
CA ALA A 63 -4.08 -6.05 19.88
C ALA A 63 -5.34 -5.86 19.03
N GLY A 64 -5.28 -6.14 17.73
CA GLY A 64 -6.41 -5.97 16.82
C GLY A 64 -7.36 -7.15 16.75
N GLY A 65 -7.10 -8.25 17.46
CA GLY A 65 -7.95 -9.43 17.44
C GLY A 65 -7.79 -10.27 16.17
N ALA A 66 -8.89 -10.80 15.64
CA ALA A 66 -8.87 -11.67 14.45
C ALA A 66 -8.15 -11.05 13.26
N ALA A 67 -7.52 -11.88 12.44
CA ALA A 67 -6.82 -11.42 11.24
C ALA A 67 -7.80 -10.72 10.27
N PRO A 68 -7.35 -9.69 9.56
CA PRO A 68 -8.17 -9.06 8.53
C PRO A 68 -8.52 -10.06 7.41
N GLY A 69 -9.69 -9.87 6.81
CA GLY A 69 -10.17 -10.71 5.72
C GLY A 69 -11.30 -10.02 4.99
N LYS A 70 -12.05 -10.80 4.19
CA LYS A 70 -13.14 -10.24 3.39
C LYS A 70 -14.23 -9.56 4.23
N GLU A 71 -14.48 -10.05 5.44
CA GLU A 71 -15.53 -9.51 6.31
C GLU A 71 -15.00 -8.48 7.30
N GLY A 72 -13.70 -8.29 7.37
CA GLY A 72 -13.07 -7.33 8.27
C GLY A 72 -11.75 -6.89 7.71
N ARG A 73 -11.78 -6.10 6.63
CA ARG A 73 -10.57 -5.62 5.97
C ARG A 73 -9.87 -4.57 6.83
N ASN A 74 -8.55 -4.40 6.61
CA ASN A 74 -7.80 -3.34 7.27
C ASN A 74 -8.42 -1.96 7.00
N LEU A 75 -8.79 -1.73 5.74
CA LEU A 75 -9.36 -0.48 5.25
C LEU A 75 -10.02 -0.76 3.89
N ASP A 76 -10.76 0.19 3.35
CA ASP A 76 -11.32 0.04 2.01
C ASP A 76 -10.20 -0.04 0.98
N HIS A 77 -9.38 0.99 0.90
CA HIS A 77 -8.15 1.04 0.10
C HIS A 77 -7.32 2.24 0.55
N PHE A 78 -6.08 2.30 0.08
CA PHE A 78 -5.28 3.50 0.20
C PHE A 78 -4.60 3.79 -1.13
N CYS A 79 -4.21 5.06 -1.30
CA CYS A 79 -3.68 5.52 -2.58
C CYS A 79 -2.24 5.98 -2.43
N LEU A 80 -1.39 5.50 -3.33
CA LEU A 80 -0.01 5.97 -3.45
C LEU A 80 0.09 6.85 -4.69
N ARG A 81 0.63 8.04 -4.53
CA ARG A 81 0.89 8.97 -5.62
C ARG A 81 2.18 8.57 -6.30
N ILE A 82 2.12 8.24 -7.58
CA ILE A 82 3.28 7.82 -8.37
C ILE A 82 3.58 8.83 -9.48
N ALA A 83 4.83 8.88 -9.90
CA ALA A 83 5.28 9.70 -11.02
C ALA A 83 6.53 9.07 -11.64
N PRO A 84 6.57 8.95 -12.98
CA PRO A 84 5.50 9.24 -13.91
C PRO A 84 4.40 8.18 -13.87
N PHE A 85 3.26 8.47 -14.49
CA PHE A 85 2.22 7.47 -14.71
C PHE A 85 2.28 7.05 -16.18
N ASP A 86 2.97 5.94 -16.42
CA ASP A 86 3.14 5.36 -17.76
C ASP A 86 2.38 4.04 -17.77
N GLU A 87 1.17 4.06 -18.29
CA GLU A 87 0.29 2.88 -18.25
C GLU A 87 0.92 1.63 -18.85
N PRO A 88 1.49 1.67 -20.08
CA PRO A 88 2.11 0.46 -20.62
C PRO A 88 3.24 -0.09 -19.75
N ALA A 89 4.08 0.78 -19.21
CA ALA A 89 5.19 0.36 -18.36
C ALA A 89 4.69 -0.21 -17.03
N ILE A 90 3.67 0.43 -16.43
CA ILE A 90 3.06 -0.06 -15.20
C ILE A 90 2.46 -1.46 -15.41
N ARG A 91 1.68 -1.64 -16.50
CA ARG A 91 1.07 -2.94 -16.78
C ARG A 91 2.10 -4.02 -17.04
N ALA A 92 3.15 -3.72 -17.79
CA ALA A 92 4.21 -4.68 -18.07
C ALA A 92 4.91 -5.11 -16.76
N HIS A 93 5.19 -4.17 -15.88
CA HIS A 93 5.81 -4.44 -14.59
C HIS A 93 4.91 -5.32 -13.70
N LEU A 94 3.64 -4.96 -13.59
CA LEU A 94 2.67 -5.73 -12.79
C LEU A 94 2.51 -7.14 -13.35
N GLU A 95 2.39 -7.28 -14.66
CA GLU A 95 2.26 -8.59 -15.31
C GLU A 95 3.50 -9.45 -15.07
N ALA A 96 4.69 -8.87 -15.14
CA ALA A 96 5.94 -9.59 -14.88
C ALA A 96 6.01 -10.14 -13.45
N HIS A 97 5.31 -9.52 -12.52
CA HIS A 97 5.20 -9.97 -11.12
C HIS A 97 3.93 -10.75 -10.82
N GLY A 98 3.13 -11.07 -11.84
CA GLY A 98 1.90 -11.83 -11.67
C GLY A 98 0.79 -11.08 -10.95
N VAL A 99 0.82 -9.75 -10.99
CA VAL A 99 -0.17 -8.90 -10.32
C VAL A 99 -1.21 -8.42 -11.34
N ALA A 100 -2.47 -8.77 -11.09
CA ALA A 100 -3.56 -8.29 -11.93
C ALA A 100 -3.85 -6.82 -11.60
N ALA A 101 -4.19 -6.04 -12.63
CA ALA A 101 -4.53 -4.63 -12.48
C ALA A 101 -5.87 -4.35 -13.14
N GLY A 102 -6.66 -3.50 -12.53
CA GLY A 102 -7.92 -3.05 -13.10
C GLY A 102 -7.72 -2.06 -14.25
N PRO A 103 -8.81 -1.52 -14.79
CA PRO A 103 -8.71 -0.48 -15.83
C PRO A 103 -8.20 0.83 -15.24
N VAL A 104 -7.50 1.59 -16.08
CA VAL A 104 -7.13 2.96 -15.73
C VAL A 104 -8.36 3.86 -15.88
N ALA A 105 -8.57 4.73 -14.91
CA ALA A 105 -9.62 5.75 -14.97
C ALA A 105 -9.12 7.05 -14.35
N SER A 106 -9.74 8.15 -14.72
CA SER A 106 -9.47 9.43 -14.08
C SER A 106 -10.23 9.49 -12.75
N ARG A 107 -9.50 9.70 -11.66
CA ARG A 107 -10.10 9.73 -10.32
C ARG A 107 -9.62 10.95 -9.55
N TYR A 108 -10.48 11.47 -8.69
CA TYR A 108 -10.19 12.65 -7.89
C TYR A 108 -9.38 12.25 -6.65
N GLY A 109 -8.42 13.06 -6.28
CA GLY A 109 -7.61 12.88 -5.09
C GLY A 109 -7.10 14.21 -4.55
N ALA A 110 -6.07 14.16 -3.71
CA ALA A 110 -5.56 15.33 -3.00
C ALA A 110 -5.13 16.48 -3.91
N GLU A 111 -4.64 16.15 -5.12
CA GLU A 111 -4.17 17.14 -6.09
C GLU A 111 -5.18 17.41 -7.23
N GLY A 112 -6.37 16.80 -7.14
CA GLY A 112 -7.36 16.86 -8.20
C GLY A 112 -7.49 15.56 -8.96
N ARG A 113 -8.04 15.59 -10.17
CA ARG A 113 -8.22 14.40 -11.00
C ARG A 113 -6.92 14.00 -11.67
N GLY A 114 -6.72 12.71 -11.78
CA GLY A 114 -5.59 12.15 -12.51
C GLY A 114 -5.79 10.67 -12.78
N PRO A 115 -4.96 10.06 -13.64
CA PRO A 115 -5.08 8.66 -13.97
C PRO A 115 -4.76 7.80 -12.77
N SER A 116 -5.54 6.74 -12.56
CA SER A 116 -5.26 5.80 -11.47
C SER A 116 -5.65 4.39 -11.85
N ILE A 117 -5.02 3.43 -11.18
CA ILE A 117 -5.24 2.01 -11.37
C ILE A 117 -5.25 1.33 -10.01
N TYR A 118 -6.10 0.33 -9.83
CA TYR A 118 -6.16 -0.46 -8.59
C TYR A 118 -5.39 -1.75 -8.75
N VAL A 119 -4.64 -2.10 -7.72
CA VAL A 119 -3.99 -3.41 -7.56
C VAL A 119 -4.35 -3.97 -6.20
N THR A 120 -4.18 -5.27 -6.01
CA THR A 120 -4.50 -5.93 -4.75
C THR A 120 -3.27 -6.67 -4.25
N ASP A 121 -2.94 -6.51 -2.98
CA ASP A 121 -1.81 -7.20 -2.39
C ASP A 121 -2.16 -8.68 -2.10
N PRO A 122 -1.17 -9.52 -1.72
CA PRO A 122 -1.43 -10.95 -1.50
C PRO A 122 -2.49 -11.27 -0.44
N GLU A 123 -2.80 -10.33 0.44
CA GLU A 123 -3.79 -10.55 1.52
C GLU A 123 -5.09 -9.80 1.29
N GLY A 124 -5.29 -9.24 0.10
CA GLY A 124 -6.55 -8.63 -0.28
C GLY A 124 -6.66 -7.14 0.01
N ASN A 125 -5.59 -6.49 0.47
CA ASN A 125 -5.62 -5.02 0.62
C ASN A 125 -5.54 -4.38 -0.76
N VAL A 126 -6.44 -3.44 -1.02
CA VAL A 126 -6.50 -2.73 -2.30
C VAL A 126 -5.65 -1.48 -2.23
N VAL A 127 -4.80 -1.31 -3.23
CA VAL A 127 -3.91 -0.13 -3.36
C VAL A 127 -4.26 0.57 -4.67
N GLU A 128 -4.53 1.87 -4.57
CA GLU A 128 -4.69 2.72 -5.75
C GLU A 128 -3.35 3.36 -6.07
N LEU A 129 -2.92 3.26 -7.33
CA LEU A 129 -1.72 3.94 -7.83
C LEU A 129 -2.20 5.09 -8.70
N LYS A 130 -1.96 6.31 -8.24
CA LYS A 130 -2.50 7.51 -8.88
C LYS A 130 -1.37 8.38 -9.41
N GLY A 131 -1.48 8.76 -10.67
CA GLY A 131 -0.51 9.63 -11.34
C GLY A 131 -0.72 11.11 -11.07
N PRO A 132 0.08 11.95 -11.76
CA PRO A 132 -0.02 13.40 -11.62
C PRO A 132 -1.40 13.91 -12.03
N PRO A 133 -1.80 15.07 -11.49
CA PRO A 133 -3.10 15.64 -11.86
C PRO A 133 -3.17 16.01 -13.34
N GLU A 134 -4.38 15.87 -13.89
CA GLU A 134 -4.71 16.31 -15.23
C GLU A 134 -5.17 17.77 -15.14
N ASP A 135 -4.27 18.68 -15.35
CA ASP A 135 -4.54 20.14 -15.27
C ASP A 135 -5.01 20.61 -13.90
#